data_8fe0dea5de2d20e507076a0e97a12d37
#
_entry.id   8fe0dea5de2d20e507076a0e97a12d37
#
_cell.length_a   1.000
_cell.length_b   1.000
_cell.length_c   1.000
_cell.angle_alpha   90.00
_cell.angle_beta   90.00
_cell.angle_gamma   90.00
#
_symmetry.space_group_name_H-M   'P 1'
#
loop_
_entity.id
_entity.type
_entity.pdbx_description
1 polymer ?
#
loop_
_entity_poly.entity_id
_entity_poly.type
_entity_poly.pdbx_seq_one_letter_code
_entity_poly.pdbx_strand_id
1 'polypeptide(L)'
;VISRIYWWSCNKNIFKIYKAFFNLTLEEKNEVNMALTSSNRGWGAPRGEQVNPDYNPDYKEIFDSGPFKKVSSKFKNLTYYSKNLWPSQLPNFEENVNKYFDLCTQIGINILSSIEFSLGYSENFFKDKFKNPMSLLRCNYYPPRKSGLSNKDYGIAPHTDYGCLTILLTDNNPGLEIKNPSNEW
;
A
#
# COMPACT_ATOMS: atom_id res chain seq x y z
N VAL A 1 -18.88 -10.58 -10.24
CA VAL A 1 -17.88 -11.62 -9.89
C VAL A 1 -16.63 -11.37 -10.70
N ILE A 2 -15.55 -10.92 -10.06
CA ILE A 2 -14.23 -10.77 -10.72
C ILE A 2 -13.72 -12.18 -10.98
N SER A 3 -13.46 -12.50 -12.26
CA SER A 3 -12.98 -13.85 -12.58
C SER A 3 -11.62 -14.11 -11.94
N ARG A 4 -11.41 -15.32 -11.43
CA ARG A 4 -10.15 -15.76 -10.82
C ARG A 4 -8.94 -15.56 -11.75
N ILE A 5 -9.14 -15.69 -13.06
CA ILE A 5 -8.10 -15.49 -14.09
C ILE A 5 -7.71 -14.03 -14.18
N TYR A 6 -8.67 -13.10 -14.18
CA TYR A 6 -8.42 -11.67 -14.25
C TYR A 6 -7.64 -11.18 -13.03
N TRP A 7 -8.05 -11.59 -11.83
CA TRP A 7 -7.35 -11.30 -10.58
C TRP A 7 -5.90 -11.76 -10.60
N TRP A 8 -5.66 -13.00 -11.04
CA TRP A 8 -4.31 -13.56 -11.09
C TRP A 8 -3.39 -12.85 -12.09
N SER A 9 -3.88 -12.48 -13.26
CA SER A 9 -3.10 -11.73 -14.26
C SER A 9 -2.79 -10.30 -13.80
N CYS A 10 -3.72 -9.62 -13.12
CA CYS A 10 -3.50 -8.30 -12.54
C CYS A 10 -2.41 -8.34 -11.47
N ASN A 11 -2.40 -9.35 -10.61
CA ASN A 11 -1.40 -9.49 -9.56
C ASN A 11 0.02 -9.67 -10.14
N LYS A 12 0.19 -10.53 -11.14
CA LYS A 12 1.50 -10.68 -11.81
C LYS A 12 1.96 -9.38 -12.47
N ASN A 13 1.05 -8.66 -13.10
CA ASN A 13 1.39 -7.41 -13.77
C ASN A 13 1.80 -6.34 -12.78
N ILE A 14 1.09 -6.19 -11.65
CA ILE A 14 1.43 -5.15 -10.67
C ILE A 14 2.80 -5.37 -10.03
N PHE A 15 3.18 -6.61 -9.70
CA PHE A 15 4.52 -6.91 -9.23
C PHE A 15 5.60 -6.54 -10.24
N LYS A 16 5.37 -6.84 -11.54
CA LYS A 16 6.32 -6.48 -12.60
C LYS A 16 6.51 -4.96 -12.70
N ILE A 17 5.42 -4.20 -12.57
CA ILE A 17 5.43 -2.74 -12.67
C ILE A 17 6.17 -2.12 -11.48
N TYR A 18 5.88 -2.53 -10.26
CA TYR A 18 6.60 -2.05 -9.08
C TYR A 18 8.07 -2.50 -9.06
N LYS A 19 8.37 -3.71 -9.52
CA LYS A 19 9.75 -4.16 -9.68
C LYS A 19 10.53 -3.27 -10.65
N ALA A 20 9.91 -2.86 -11.75
CA ALA A 20 10.53 -1.91 -12.68
C ALA A 20 10.82 -0.57 -12.00
N PHE A 21 9.88 -0.06 -11.18
CA PHE A 21 10.06 1.16 -10.41
C PHE A 21 11.21 1.06 -9.39
N PHE A 22 11.24 0.02 -8.55
CA PHE A 22 12.28 -0.11 -7.54
C PHE A 22 13.67 -0.35 -8.11
N ASN A 23 13.78 -0.77 -9.38
CA ASN A 23 15.04 -0.89 -10.13
C ASN A 23 15.51 0.42 -10.78
N LEU A 24 14.74 1.50 -10.74
CA LEU A 24 15.17 2.82 -11.18
C LEU A 24 16.35 3.31 -10.35
N THR A 25 17.12 4.22 -10.92
CA THR A 25 18.23 4.89 -10.19
C THR A 25 17.69 5.72 -9.03
N LEU A 26 18.55 6.03 -8.08
CA LEU A 26 18.18 6.89 -6.94
C LEU A 26 17.70 8.28 -7.41
N GLU A 27 18.34 8.83 -8.46
CA GLU A 27 17.97 10.11 -9.04
C GLU A 27 16.55 10.07 -9.60
N GLU A 28 16.23 9.06 -10.41
CA GLU A 28 14.89 8.87 -10.98
C GLU A 28 13.82 8.66 -9.89
N LYS A 29 14.12 7.87 -8.85
CA LYS A 29 13.20 7.70 -7.71
C LYS A 29 12.98 8.98 -6.93
N ASN A 30 13.98 9.86 -6.83
CA ASN A 30 13.87 11.14 -6.14
C ASN A 30 12.91 12.12 -6.83
N GLU A 31 12.59 11.99 -8.10
CA GLU A 31 11.56 12.80 -8.77
C GLU A 31 10.18 12.65 -8.12
N VAL A 32 9.92 11.51 -7.51
CA VAL A 32 8.66 11.18 -6.84
C VAL A 32 8.84 10.91 -5.34
N ASN A 33 9.93 11.40 -4.75
CA ASN A 33 10.24 11.20 -3.34
C ASN A 33 9.31 12.05 -2.47
N MET A 34 8.53 11.39 -1.62
CA MET A 34 7.56 12.06 -0.75
C MET A 34 8.20 13.03 0.24
N ALA A 35 9.43 12.79 0.69
CA ALA A 35 10.14 13.70 1.60
C ALA A 35 10.58 15.00 0.90
N LEU A 36 10.86 14.95 -0.41
CA LEU A 36 11.30 16.11 -1.20
C LEU A 36 10.13 16.92 -1.78
N THR A 37 9.00 16.28 -2.00
CA THR A 37 7.82 16.87 -2.65
C THR A 37 6.76 17.36 -1.66
N SER A 38 6.95 17.14 -0.36
CA SER A 38 5.97 17.43 0.70
C SER A 38 4.62 16.75 0.45
N SER A 39 4.62 15.65 -0.29
CA SER A 39 3.44 14.82 -0.56
C SER A 39 3.47 13.57 0.32
N ASN A 40 2.30 13.10 0.72
CA ASN A 40 2.14 11.78 1.34
C ASN A 40 1.99 10.66 0.27
N ARG A 41 2.46 10.91 -0.94
CA ARG A 41 2.37 10.00 -2.09
C ARG A 41 3.72 9.92 -2.78
N GLY A 42 3.97 8.80 -3.43
CA GLY A 42 5.21 8.53 -4.14
C GLY A 42 6.14 7.60 -3.40
N TRP A 43 7.44 7.78 -3.58
CA TRP A 43 8.47 6.91 -3.05
C TRP A 43 8.97 7.36 -1.69
N GLY A 44 9.16 6.39 -0.77
CA GLY A 44 9.85 6.56 0.49
C GLY A 44 11.13 5.71 0.52
N ALA A 45 12.24 6.35 0.87
CA ALA A 45 13.55 5.73 0.95
C ALA A 45 13.67 4.74 2.13
N PRO A 46 14.60 3.79 2.09
CA PRO A 46 14.89 2.92 3.21
C PRO A 46 15.19 3.72 4.48
N ARG A 47 14.67 3.26 5.61
CA ARG A 47 14.79 3.93 6.92
C ARG A 47 14.06 5.28 7.01
N GLY A 48 13.20 5.60 6.06
CA GLY A 48 12.34 6.79 6.09
C GLY A 48 11.15 6.67 7.04
N GLU A 49 10.81 5.46 7.46
CA GLU A 49 9.73 5.16 8.40
C GLU A 49 10.24 4.34 9.59
N GLN A 50 9.55 4.47 10.72
CA GLN A 50 9.74 3.66 11.91
C GLN A 50 8.38 3.37 12.53
N VAL A 51 7.83 2.19 12.26
CA VAL A 51 6.49 1.83 12.73
C VAL A 51 6.45 1.50 14.22
N ASN A 52 7.60 1.11 14.79
CA ASN A 52 7.71 0.77 16.22
C ASN A 52 8.99 1.39 16.80
N PRO A 53 8.88 2.28 17.80
CA PRO A 53 10.02 3.01 18.37
C PRO A 53 11.02 2.13 19.13
N ASP A 54 10.65 0.89 19.50
CA ASP A 54 11.54 -0.06 20.18
C ASP A 54 12.55 -0.72 19.24
N TYR A 55 12.37 -0.56 17.93
CA TYR A 55 13.19 -1.13 16.87
C TYR A 55 13.86 -0.04 16.03
N ASN A 56 14.82 -0.43 15.22
CA ASN A 56 15.45 0.49 14.27
C ASN A 56 14.46 0.89 13.16
N PRO A 57 14.67 2.03 12.48
CA PRO A 57 13.87 2.41 11.31
C PRO A 57 13.80 1.30 10.27
N ASP A 58 12.62 1.12 9.67
CA ASP A 58 12.27 0.02 8.78
C ASP A 58 13.19 -0.06 7.55
N TYR A 59 13.74 -1.24 7.28
CA TYR A 59 14.62 -1.46 6.15
C TYR A 59 13.83 -1.90 4.92
N LYS A 60 13.06 -0.98 4.38
CA LYS A 60 12.25 -1.15 3.17
C LYS A 60 12.22 0.13 2.36
N GLU A 61 11.98 0.01 1.08
CA GLU A 61 11.46 1.09 0.24
C GLU A 61 9.95 0.96 0.14
N ILE A 62 9.26 2.07 -0.02
CA ILE A 62 7.80 2.07 -0.23
C ILE A 62 7.44 2.90 -1.47
N PHE A 63 6.30 2.59 -2.06
CA PHE A 63 5.63 3.49 -3.00
C PHE A 63 4.15 3.57 -2.64
N ASP A 64 3.71 4.78 -2.30
CA ASP A 64 2.36 5.08 -1.86
C ASP A 64 1.55 5.79 -2.93
N SER A 65 0.35 5.30 -3.18
CA SER A 65 -0.66 5.96 -3.99
C SER A 65 -2.02 5.92 -3.30
N GLY A 66 -2.83 6.93 -3.52
CA GLY A 66 -4.15 7.07 -2.92
C GLY A 66 -5.23 7.29 -3.97
N PRO A 67 -6.46 7.62 -3.55
CA PRO A 67 -7.57 7.87 -4.46
C PRO A 67 -7.19 8.90 -5.51
N PHE A 68 -7.42 8.57 -6.78
CA PHE A 68 -7.13 9.45 -7.92
C PHE A 68 -8.38 10.10 -8.50
N LYS A 69 -9.56 9.65 -8.10
CA LYS A 69 -10.85 10.25 -8.49
C LYS A 69 -11.08 11.55 -7.73
N LYS A 70 -11.83 12.46 -8.34
CA LYS A 70 -12.11 13.78 -7.78
C LYS A 70 -12.74 13.65 -6.38
N VAL A 71 -12.04 14.15 -5.39
CA VAL A 71 -12.51 14.19 -4.00
C VAL A 71 -13.39 15.43 -3.81
N SER A 72 -14.39 15.34 -2.94
CA SER A 72 -15.22 16.48 -2.54
C SER A 72 -14.36 17.67 -2.11
N SER A 73 -14.76 18.88 -2.48
CA SER A 73 -14.07 20.12 -2.12
C SER A 73 -13.83 20.26 -0.62
N LYS A 74 -14.70 19.69 0.20
CA LYS A 74 -14.59 19.64 1.67
C LYS A 74 -13.28 18.97 2.16
N PHE A 75 -12.72 18.04 1.38
CA PHE A 75 -11.56 17.24 1.79
C PHE A 75 -10.28 17.60 1.01
N LYS A 76 -10.34 18.55 0.08
CA LYS A 76 -9.22 18.92 -0.79
C LYS A 76 -7.93 19.29 -0.05
N ASN A 77 -8.06 19.86 1.14
CA ASN A 77 -6.91 20.36 1.91
C ASN A 77 -6.33 19.33 2.89
N LEU A 78 -6.90 18.12 2.93
CA LEU A 78 -6.36 17.05 3.76
C LEU A 78 -5.19 16.39 3.03
N THR A 79 -4.07 16.24 3.73
CA THR A 79 -2.85 15.60 3.19
C THR A 79 -3.07 14.18 2.68
N TYR A 80 -4.05 13.46 3.24
CA TYR A 80 -4.47 12.13 2.79
C TYR A 80 -5.01 12.09 1.35
N TYR A 81 -5.43 13.22 0.81
CA TYR A 81 -5.90 13.36 -0.57
C TYR A 81 -4.91 14.14 -1.43
N SER A 82 -3.64 14.14 -1.07
CA SER A 82 -2.57 14.69 -1.89
C SER A 82 -2.59 14.05 -3.28
N LYS A 83 -2.15 14.82 -4.28
CA LYS A 83 -2.00 14.31 -5.65
C LYS A 83 -0.98 13.17 -5.66
N ASN A 84 -1.33 12.08 -6.34
CA ASN A 84 -0.37 11.02 -6.63
C ASN A 84 0.80 11.57 -7.47
N LEU A 85 1.98 11.02 -7.24
CA LEU A 85 3.20 11.30 -7.99
C LEU A 85 3.53 10.07 -8.82
N TRP A 86 3.95 10.27 -10.07
CA TRP A 86 4.20 9.19 -11.00
C TRP A 86 5.57 9.32 -11.64
N PRO A 87 6.37 8.23 -11.74
CA PRO A 87 7.69 8.27 -12.35
C PRO A 87 7.58 8.53 -13.86
N SER A 88 8.29 9.55 -14.34
CA SER A 88 8.28 9.93 -15.76
C SER A 88 8.90 8.85 -16.68
N GLN A 89 9.80 8.02 -16.13
CA GLN A 89 10.50 6.95 -16.83
C GLN A 89 9.62 5.74 -17.14
N LEU A 90 8.45 5.63 -16.51
CA LEU A 90 7.56 4.48 -16.64
C LEU A 90 6.17 4.92 -17.13
N PRO A 91 5.97 5.15 -18.42
CA PRO A 91 4.76 5.81 -18.96
C PRO A 91 3.45 5.07 -18.65
N ASN A 92 3.48 3.75 -18.46
CA ASN A 92 2.29 2.95 -18.14
C ASN A 92 2.11 2.71 -16.63
N PHE A 93 2.97 3.31 -15.77
CA PHE A 93 2.94 3.06 -14.33
C PHE A 93 1.64 3.57 -13.72
N GLU A 94 1.28 4.83 -13.95
CA GLU A 94 0.04 5.44 -13.47
C GLU A 94 -1.20 4.63 -13.83
N GLU A 95 -1.36 4.31 -15.12
CA GLU A 95 -2.55 3.59 -15.60
C GLU A 95 -2.71 2.24 -14.91
N ASN A 96 -1.64 1.47 -14.80
CA ASN A 96 -1.69 0.14 -14.21
C ASN A 96 -1.90 0.17 -12.69
N VAL A 97 -1.26 1.11 -12.00
CA VAL A 97 -1.45 1.30 -10.55
C VAL A 97 -2.88 1.73 -10.26
N ASN A 98 -3.44 2.67 -11.02
CA ASN A 98 -4.81 3.13 -10.86
C ASN A 98 -5.83 1.99 -11.14
N LYS A 99 -5.63 1.18 -12.17
CA LYS A 99 -6.46 -0.01 -12.45
C LYS A 99 -6.43 -1.00 -11.28
N TYR A 100 -5.25 -1.24 -10.73
CA TYR A 100 -5.10 -2.15 -9.60
C TYR A 100 -5.74 -1.57 -8.33
N PHE A 101 -5.57 -0.28 -8.08
CA PHE A 101 -6.22 0.43 -6.98
C PHE A 101 -7.75 0.30 -7.02
N ASP A 102 -8.36 0.54 -8.18
CA ASP A 102 -9.81 0.40 -8.36
C ASP A 102 -10.27 -1.05 -8.12
N LEU A 103 -9.51 -2.03 -8.60
CA LEU A 103 -9.80 -3.45 -8.39
C LEU A 103 -9.77 -3.81 -6.90
N CYS A 104 -8.72 -3.43 -6.18
CA CYS A 104 -8.60 -3.67 -4.74
C CYS A 104 -9.70 -2.96 -3.95
N THR A 105 -10.04 -1.72 -4.33
CA THR A 105 -11.14 -0.98 -3.71
C THR A 105 -12.47 -1.72 -3.87
N GLN A 106 -12.77 -2.23 -5.06
CA GLN A 106 -14.00 -3.00 -5.30
C GLN A 106 -14.03 -4.29 -4.47
N ILE A 107 -12.92 -4.99 -4.38
CA ILE A 107 -12.80 -6.20 -3.52
C ILE A 107 -13.03 -5.83 -2.06
N GLY A 108 -12.39 -4.76 -1.58
CA GLY A 108 -12.55 -4.27 -0.21
C GLY A 108 -14.01 -3.96 0.12
N ILE A 109 -14.72 -3.26 -0.74
CA ILE A 109 -16.15 -2.97 -0.54
C ILE A 109 -16.98 -4.26 -0.50
N ASN A 110 -16.71 -5.24 -1.37
CA ASN A 110 -17.43 -6.52 -1.36
C ASN A 110 -17.18 -7.30 -0.05
N ILE A 111 -15.94 -7.30 0.46
CA ILE A 111 -15.62 -7.91 1.75
C ILE A 111 -16.36 -7.20 2.89
N LEU A 112 -16.35 -5.86 2.91
CA LEU A 112 -17.07 -5.07 3.90
C LEU A 112 -18.58 -5.32 3.87
N SER A 113 -19.18 -5.48 2.67
CA SER A 113 -20.59 -5.84 2.53
C SER A 113 -20.90 -7.24 3.10
N SER A 114 -19.97 -8.18 2.98
CA SER A 114 -20.12 -9.51 3.60
C SER A 114 -20.02 -9.44 5.13
N ILE A 115 -19.16 -8.57 5.65
CA ILE A 115 -19.00 -8.32 7.08
C ILE A 115 -20.25 -7.64 7.64
N GLU A 116 -20.81 -6.61 6.96
CA GLU A 116 -22.03 -5.94 7.41
C GLU A 116 -23.21 -6.92 7.51
N PHE A 117 -23.35 -7.80 6.51
CA PHE A 117 -24.37 -8.86 6.55
C PHE A 117 -24.18 -9.78 7.76
N SER A 118 -22.96 -10.23 8.00
CA SER A 118 -22.63 -11.14 9.13
C SER A 118 -22.86 -10.51 10.50
N LEU A 119 -22.72 -9.19 10.60
CA LEU A 119 -22.92 -8.41 11.83
C LEU A 119 -24.37 -7.89 12.01
N GLY A 120 -25.26 -8.17 11.06
CA GLY A 120 -26.65 -7.72 11.11
C GLY A 120 -26.85 -6.23 10.87
N TYR A 121 -25.89 -5.55 10.23
CA TYR A 121 -26.05 -4.15 9.82
C TYR A 121 -26.96 -4.04 8.59
N SER A 122 -27.51 -2.84 8.39
CA SER A 122 -28.31 -2.54 7.21
C SER A 122 -27.46 -2.61 5.92
N GLU A 123 -28.10 -2.96 4.82
CA GLU A 123 -27.45 -2.96 3.51
C GLU A 123 -26.81 -1.60 3.19
N ASN A 124 -25.62 -1.63 2.62
CA ASN A 124 -24.80 -0.47 2.27
C ASN A 124 -24.28 0.37 3.47
N PHE A 125 -24.32 -0.14 4.69
CA PHE A 125 -23.80 0.56 5.87
C PHE A 125 -22.34 1.01 5.68
N PHE A 126 -21.44 0.11 5.23
CA PHE A 126 -20.05 0.46 4.95
C PHE A 126 -19.90 1.25 3.66
N LYS A 127 -20.63 0.90 2.60
CA LYS A 127 -20.55 1.59 1.32
C LYS A 127 -20.80 3.09 1.45
N ASP A 128 -21.75 3.50 2.28
CA ASP A 128 -22.04 4.91 2.53
C ASP A 128 -20.91 5.62 3.27
N LYS A 129 -20.22 4.93 4.18
CA LYS A 129 -19.07 5.47 4.92
C LYS A 129 -17.82 5.58 4.04
N PHE A 130 -17.69 4.73 3.03
CA PHE A 130 -16.57 4.70 2.09
C PHE A 130 -16.81 5.44 0.77
N LYS A 131 -17.75 6.39 0.73
CA LYS A 131 -17.95 7.27 -0.45
C LYS A 131 -16.72 8.10 -0.80
N ASN A 132 -15.95 8.53 0.21
CA ASN A 132 -14.68 9.23 0.07
C ASN A 132 -13.63 8.51 0.92
N PRO A 133 -13.15 7.34 0.51
CA PRO A 133 -12.24 6.54 1.32
C PRO A 133 -10.87 7.21 1.39
N MET A 134 -10.22 7.12 2.54
CA MET A 134 -8.78 7.44 2.69
C MET A 134 -7.93 6.21 2.38
N SER A 135 -8.31 5.44 1.37
CA SER A 135 -7.61 4.23 0.98
C SER A 135 -6.18 4.53 0.55
N LEU A 136 -5.27 3.64 0.89
CA LEU A 136 -3.88 3.68 0.51
C LEU A 136 -3.53 2.39 -0.22
N LEU A 137 -2.92 2.49 -1.39
CA LEU A 137 -2.22 1.38 -2.02
C LEU A 137 -0.73 1.58 -1.79
N ARG A 138 -0.16 0.72 -0.97
CA ARG A 138 1.26 0.72 -0.64
C ARG A 138 1.93 -0.51 -1.24
N CYS A 139 3.01 -0.31 -1.97
CA CYS A 139 3.93 -1.37 -2.32
C CYS A 139 5.18 -1.26 -1.46
N ASN A 140 5.50 -2.31 -0.72
CA ASN A 140 6.74 -2.44 0.02
C ASN A 140 7.76 -3.25 -0.80
N TYR A 141 8.98 -2.77 -0.90
CA TYR A 141 10.12 -3.49 -1.41
C TYR A 141 11.15 -3.68 -0.29
N TYR A 142 11.47 -4.93 -0.02
CA TYR A 142 12.44 -5.31 0.99
C TYR A 142 13.75 -5.70 0.29
N PRO A 143 14.76 -4.80 0.25
CA PRO A 143 16.02 -5.10 -0.39
C PRO A 143 16.77 -6.22 0.36
N PRO A 144 17.68 -6.94 -0.32
CA PRO A 144 18.50 -7.95 0.32
C PRO A 144 19.21 -7.39 1.55
N ARG A 145 19.18 -8.14 2.64
CA ARG A 145 19.84 -7.74 3.90
C ARG A 145 21.35 -7.76 3.75
N LYS A 146 22.01 -6.69 4.19
CA LYS A 146 23.45 -6.64 4.33
C LYS A 146 23.88 -7.43 5.57
N SER A 147 25.12 -7.94 5.58
CA SER A 147 25.73 -8.51 6.78
C SER A 147 25.88 -7.45 7.88
N GLY A 148 25.83 -7.86 9.14
CA GLY A 148 26.04 -6.97 10.28
C GLY A 148 24.79 -6.24 10.79
N LEU A 149 23.59 -6.64 10.38
CA LEU A 149 22.35 -6.11 10.96
C LEU A 149 22.13 -6.69 12.37
N SER A 150 21.57 -5.88 13.25
CA SER A 150 21.19 -6.27 14.60
C SER A 150 19.84 -7.00 14.63
N ASN A 151 19.50 -7.58 15.78
CA ASN A 151 18.19 -8.16 16.04
C ASN A 151 17.05 -7.12 16.13
N LYS A 152 17.36 -5.83 16.07
CA LYS A 152 16.41 -4.71 16.00
C LYS A 152 16.16 -4.22 14.57
N ASP A 153 16.88 -4.75 13.60
CA ASP A 153 16.73 -4.38 12.19
C ASP A 153 15.71 -5.30 11.50
N TYR A 154 14.55 -4.77 11.20
CA TYR A 154 13.47 -5.44 10.47
C TYR A 154 13.26 -4.81 9.09
N GLY A 155 12.69 -5.55 8.17
CA GLY A 155 12.10 -4.97 6.96
C GLY A 155 10.97 -4.00 7.33
N ILE A 156 10.05 -4.50 8.16
CA ILE A 156 9.07 -3.72 8.91
C ILE A 156 8.95 -4.34 10.31
N ALA A 157 9.01 -3.53 11.36
CA ALA A 157 8.91 -4.01 12.74
C ALA A 157 7.48 -4.50 13.07
N PRO A 158 7.31 -5.33 14.11
CA PRO A 158 5.99 -5.74 14.58
C PRO A 158 5.06 -4.56 14.82
N HIS A 159 3.87 -4.58 14.23
CA HIS A 159 2.87 -3.52 14.30
C HIS A 159 1.47 -4.06 14.05
N THR A 160 0.47 -3.21 14.24
CA THR A 160 -0.91 -3.40 13.79
C THR A 160 -1.24 -2.35 12.75
N ASP A 161 -2.02 -2.71 11.74
CA ASP A 161 -2.43 -1.79 10.69
C ASP A 161 -3.48 -0.78 11.17
N TYR A 162 -3.45 0.42 10.61
CA TYR A 162 -4.53 1.38 10.72
C TYR A 162 -5.70 1.04 9.79
N GLY A 163 -6.90 1.49 10.16
CA GLY A 163 -8.08 1.32 9.33
C GLY A 163 -8.92 0.10 9.72
N CYS A 164 -9.84 -0.29 8.86
CA CYS A 164 -10.78 -1.37 9.14
C CYS A 164 -10.56 -2.62 8.29
N LEU A 165 -9.83 -2.53 7.20
CA LEU A 165 -9.53 -3.65 6.31
C LEU A 165 -8.20 -3.43 5.60
N THR A 166 -7.32 -4.42 5.70
CA THR A 166 -6.08 -4.51 4.90
C THR A 166 -6.18 -5.70 3.95
N ILE A 167 -5.95 -5.46 2.66
CA ILE A 167 -5.80 -6.51 1.65
C ILE A 167 -4.31 -6.65 1.38
N LEU A 168 -3.72 -7.75 1.81
CA LEU A 168 -2.30 -8.01 1.64
C LEU A 168 -2.05 -8.99 0.50
N LEU A 169 -1.15 -8.61 -0.41
CA LEU A 169 -0.61 -9.46 -1.45
C LEU A 169 0.89 -9.57 -1.26
N THR A 170 1.38 -10.80 -1.14
CA THR A 170 2.81 -11.10 -1.04
C THR A 170 3.31 -11.79 -2.31
N ASP A 171 4.60 -11.66 -2.58
CA ASP A 171 5.29 -12.51 -3.54
C ASP A 171 5.64 -13.87 -2.90
N ASN A 172 6.42 -14.70 -3.62
CA ASN A 172 6.79 -16.03 -3.14
C ASN A 172 8.00 -16.03 -2.17
N ASN A 173 8.49 -14.85 -1.77
CA ASN A 173 9.59 -14.78 -0.81
C ASN A 173 9.04 -14.89 0.62
N PRO A 174 9.61 -15.74 1.49
CA PRO A 174 9.21 -15.86 2.89
C PRO A 174 9.63 -14.61 3.68
N GLY A 175 9.00 -14.40 4.83
CA GLY A 175 9.37 -13.32 5.76
C GLY A 175 8.19 -12.59 6.38
N LEU A 176 6.96 -12.82 5.90
CA LEU A 176 5.76 -12.36 6.59
C LEU A 176 5.46 -13.29 7.76
N GLU A 177 5.36 -12.73 8.95
CA GLU A 177 4.94 -13.43 10.15
C GLU A 177 3.69 -12.76 10.71
N ILE A 178 2.78 -13.55 11.27
CA ILE A 178 1.53 -13.08 11.88
C ILE A 178 1.46 -13.63 13.29
N LYS A 179 1.29 -12.74 14.25
CA LYS A 179 1.14 -13.12 15.64
C LYS A 179 -0.27 -13.68 15.90
N ASN A 180 -0.34 -14.89 16.43
CA ASN A 180 -1.60 -15.56 16.74
C ASN A 180 -2.26 -14.99 18.01
N PRO A 181 -3.53 -15.36 18.31
CA PRO A 181 -4.20 -14.91 19.55
C PRO A 181 -3.51 -15.38 20.84
N SER A 182 -2.69 -16.45 20.78
CA SER A 182 -1.87 -16.93 21.90
C SER A 182 -0.54 -16.15 22.06
N ASN A 183 -0.36 -15.10 21.28
CA ASN A 183 0.82 -14.23 21.33
C ASN A 183 2.12 -14.86 20.78
N GLU A 184 2.01 -15.88 19.93
CA GLU A 184 3.11 -16.58 19.26
C GLU A 184 3.23 -16.12 17.80
N TRP A 185 4.48 -16.05 17.30
CA TRP A 185 4.80 -15.76 15.90
C TRP A 185 4.78 -17.00 15.03
#